data_c39a1b67eac4e755fee803b563726afa
#
_entry.id   c39a1b67eac4e755fee803b563726afa
#
_cell.length_a   1.000
_cell.length_b   1.000
_cell.length_c   1.000
_cell.angle_alpha   90.00
_cell.angle_beta   90.00
_cell.angle_gamma   90.00
#
_symmetry.space_group_name_H-M   'P 1'
#
loop_
_entity.id
_entity.type
_entity.pdbx_description
1 polymer ?
#
loop_
_entity_poly.entity_id
_entity_poly.type
_entity_poly.pdbx_seq_one_letter_code
_entity_poly.pdbx_strand_id
1 'polypeptide(L)'
;MYLIEPFFKLSALENDIGQQSRLLNAVIDQWRYNGQIIGREIPLYLTEEDGEQGFAMRVICPEQDSLLPENNNQSVNQAMEHAEKSGLNFQGFQIIADDLNADSTAECSQPAWQMLYTTHLQSCSPLHSGGDFSPIPLYKQLKNQPHLSQDLIKWQENWQACDQLQMNGSVLEKESLNEISEVNSTLSKHGRYLAAEIEKES
;
A
#
# COMPACT_ATOMS: atom_id res chain seq x y z
N MET A 1 -11.74 4.30 4.49
CA MET A 1 -10.34 4.04 4.92
C MET A 1 -10.11 4.59 6.31
N TYR A 2 -9.01 4.24 6.98
CA TYR A 2 -8.78 4.54 8.38
C TYR A 2 -7.38 5.10 8.60
N LEU A 3 -7.25 6.13 9.43
CA LEU A 3 -5.98 6.59 9.95
C LEU A 3 -5.60 5.72 11.14
N ILE A 4 -4.49 5.01 11.02
CA ILE A 4 -4.02 4.05 12.01
C ILE A 4 -2.61 4.42 12.46
N GLU A 5 -2.32 4.22 13.74
CA GLU A 5 -1.01 4.46 14.34
C GLU A 5 -0.43 3.16 14.89
N PRO A 6 0.43 2.46 14.12
CA PRO A 6 1.20 1.32 14.62
C PRO A 6 2.38 1.77 15.48
N PHE A 7 2.69 0.97 16.51
CA PHE A 7 3.80 1.19 17.42
C PHE A 7 4.78 0.01 17.43
N PHE A 8 6.08 0.35 17.37
CA PHE A 8 7.19 -0.59 17.45
C PHE A 8 8.08 -0.24 18.63
N LYS A 9 8.06 -1.07 19.66
CA LYS A 9 8.90 -0.93 20.85
C LYS A 9 10.36 -1.21 20.52
N LEU A 10 11.27 -0.39 21.08
CA LEU A 10 12.71 -0.62 21.07
C LEU A 10 13.12 -1.49 22.27
N SER A 11 13.74 -2.64 22.03
CA SER A 11 14.19 -3.54 23.09
C SER A 11 15.47 -3.07 23.81
N ALA A 12 16.27 -2.19 23.21
CA ALA A 12 17.47 -1.60 23.81
C ALA A 12 17.80 -0.23 23.19
N LEU A 13 18.13 0.74 24.04
CA LEU A 13 18.51 2.09 23.64
C LEU A 13 19.90 2.20 22.96
N GLU A 14 20.70 1.13 22.99
CA GLU A 14 22.05 1.10 22.43
C GLU A 14 22.07 0.84 20.90
N ASN A 15 20.92 0.64 20.30
CA ASN A 15 20.81 0.38 18.87
C ASN A 15 20.93 1.68 18.05
N ASP A 16 21.62 1.59 16.91
CA ASP A 16 21.69 2.69 15.92
C ASP A 16 20.28 3.04 15.40
N ILE A 17 19.76 4.19 15.84
CA ILE A 17 18.43 4.72 15.43
C ILE A 17 18.32 4.78 13.90
N GLY A 18 19.41 5.11 13.20
CA GLY A 18 19.44 5.13 11.74
C GLY A 18 19.23 3.74 11.12
N GLN A 19 19.80 2.71 11.73
CA GLN A 19 19.56 1.32 11.30
C GLN A 19 18.11 0.90 11.58
N GLN A 20 17.61 1.23 12.77
CA GLN A 20 16.22 0.92 13.15
C GLN A 20 15.21 1.58 12.20
N SER A 21 15.41 2.86 11.85
CA SER A 21 14.58 3.56 10.88
C SER A 21 14.60 2.90 9.51
N ARG A 22 15.76 2.41 9.04
CA ARG A 22 15.84 1.68 7.76
C ARG A 22 15.07 0.37 7.79
N LEU A 23 15.11 -0.37 8.90
CA LEU A 23 14.35 -1.61 9.05
C LEU A 23 12.85 -1.36 9.06
N LEU A 24 12.39 -0.32 9.76
CA LEU A 24 10.97 0.06 9.75
C LEU A 24 10.51 0.54 8.37
N ASN A 25 11.33 1.32 7.66
CA ASN A 25 11.01 1.69 6.27
C ASN A 25 10.87 0.45 5.37
N ALA A 26 11.66 -0.60 5.60
CA ALA A 26 11.50 -1.85 4.87
C ALA A 26 10.16 -2.55 5.20
N VAL A 27 9.71 -2.52 6.46
CA VAL A 27 8.37 -3.03 6.85
C VAL A 27 7.27 -2.20 6.17
N ILE A 28 7.36 -0.87 6.23
CA ILE A 28 6.42 0.07 5.60
C ILE A 28 6.31 -0.22 4.10
N ASP A 29 7.43 -0.39 3.41
CA ASP A 29 7.45 -0.71 1.98
C ASP A 29 6.74 -2.04 1.68
N GLN A 30 6.93 -3.06 2.53
CA GLN A 30 6.24 -4.34 2.34
C GLN A 30 4.74 -4.23 2.64
N TRP A 31 4.32 -3.51 3.68
CA TRP A 31 2.90 -3.23 3.92
C TRP A 31 2.26 -2.50 2.74
N ARG A 32 2.98 -1.48 2.20
CA ARG A 32 2.51 -0.73 1.03
C ARG A 32 2.35 -1.65 -0.19
N TYR A 33 3.37 -2.43 -0.51
CA TYR A 33 3.32 -3.35 -1.66
C TYR A 33 2.37 -4.53 -1.48
N ASN A 34 2.01 -4.86 -0.25
CA ASN A 34 0.93 -5.80 0.03
C ASN A 34 -0.47 -5.14 -0.06
N GLY A 35 -0.56 -3.81 -0.13
CA GLY A 35 -1.82 -3.06 -0.16
C GLY A 35 -2.48 -2.90 1.22
N GLN A 36 -1.73 -3.11 2.31
CA GLN A 36 -2.23 -2.92 3.69
C GLN A 36 -2.24 -1.45 4.10
N ILE A 37 -1.34 -0.64 3.53
CA ILE A 37 -1.27 0.81 3.75
C ILE A 37 -1.17 1.57 2.44
N ILE A 38 -1.57 2.84 2.49
CA ILE A 38 -1.58 3.76 1.35
C ILE A 38 -0.62 4.91 1.63
N GLY A 39 0.05 5.40 0.58
CA GLY A 39 1.01 6.49 0.66
C GLY A 39 2.45 6.02 0.44
N ARG A 40 3.30 6.95 0.02
CA ARG A 40 4.70 6.67 -0.35
C ARG A 40 5.68 7.12 0.72
N GLU A 41 5.40 8.24 1.36
CA GLU A 41 6.28 8.86 2.33
C GLU A 41 5.58 8.89 3.68
N ILE A 42 5.98 7.99 4.57
CA ILE A 42 5.40 7.83 5.88
C ILE A 42 6.47 8.24 6.91
N PRO A 43 6.28 9.37 7.60
CA PRO A 43 7.23 9.82 8.59
C PRO A 43 7.24 8.91 9.83
N LEU A 44 8.43 8.53 10.26
CA LEU A 44 8.67 7.86 11.53
C LEU A 44 8.98 8.88 12.62
N TYR A 45 8.44 8.69 13.81
CA TYR A 45 8.78 9.50 14.96
C TYR A 45 9.03 8.64 16.19
N LEU A 46 10.05 9.04 16.96
CA LEU A 46 10.33 8.44 18.26
C LEU A 46 9.29 8.94 19.26
N THR A 47 8.75 8.04 20.04
CA THR A 47 7.75 8.33 21.07
C THR A 47 7.91 7.38 22.24
N GLU A 48 7.16 7.64 23.30
CA GLU A 48 7.03 6.77 24.46
C GLU A 48 5.55 6.44 24.63
N GLU A 49 5.23 5.15 24.72
CA GLU A 49 3.89 4.64 24.96
C GLU A 49 3.96 3.69 26.17
N ASP A 50 3.14 3.91 27.18
CA ASP A 50 3.12 3.16 28.44
C ASP A 50 4.48 2.99 29.14
N GLY A 51 5.35 4.02 29.03
CA GLY A 51 6.71 4.00 29.59
C GLY A 51 7.73 3.24 28.74
N GLU A 52 7.36 2.81 27.55
CA GLU A 52 8.22 2.08 26.62
C GLU A 52 8.58 2.97 25.42
N GLN A 53 9.88 3.12 25.17
CA GLN A 53 10.35 3.89 24.02
C GLN A 53 10.22 3.09 22.73
N GLY A 54 9.86 3.78 21.65
CA GLY A 54 9.67 3.13 20.37
C GLY A 54 9.47 4.10 19.22
N PHE A 55 9.16 3.54 18.08
CA PHE A 55 8.76 4.27 16.88
C PHE A 55 7.24 4.13 16.66
N ALA A 56 6.61 5.25 16.37
CA ALA A 56 5.26 5.29 15.83
C ALA A 56 5.27 5.93 14.44
N MET A 57 4.19 5.72 13.71
CA MET A 57 3.92 6.33 12.42
C MET A 57 2.41 6.42 12.20
N ARG A 58 1.97 7.35 11.38
CA ARG A 58 0.56 7.43 10.97
C ARG A 58 0.42 6.97 9.54
N VAL A 59 -0.43 5.97 9.34
CA VAL A 59 -0.68 5.35 8.05
C VAL A 59 -2.17 5.36 7.72
N ILE A 60 -2.49 5.49 6.44
CA ILE A 60 -3.85 5.26 5.96
C ILE A 60 -3.96 3.79 5.58
N CYS A 61 -4.96 3.12 6.12
CA CYS A 61 -5.26 1.72 5.84
C CYS A 61 -6.61 1.58 5.14
N PRO A 62 -6.77 0.61 4.24
CA PRO A 62 -8.06 0.32 3.62
C PRO A 62 -9.13 -0.01 4.64
N GLU A 63 -8.81 -0.82 5.64
CA GLU A 63 -9.72 -1.32 6.66
C GLU A 63 -9.08 -1.26 8.05
N GLN A 64 -9.92 -1.39 9.09
CA GLN A 64 -9.47 -1.31 10.48
C GLN A 64 -8.50 -2.43 10.87
N ASP A 65 -8.64 -3.58 10.24
CA ASP A 65 -7.86 -4.81 10.48
C ASP A 65 -6.69 -5.00 9.51
N SER A 66 -6.42 -4.03 8.62
CA SER A 66 -5.41 -4.16 7.57
C SER A 66 -4.03 -4.59 8.08
N LEU A 67 -3.62 -4.14 9.28
CA LEU A 67 -2.31 -4.43 9.86
C LEU A 67 -2.27 -5.67 10.76
N LEU A 68 -3.37 -6.44 10.85
CA LEU A 68 -3.35 -7.70 11.57
C LEU A 68 -2.41 -8.71 10.89
N PRO A 69 -1.70 -9.56 11.67
CA PRO A 69 -0.73 -10.52 11.13
C PRO A 69 -1.30 -11.51 10.11
N GLU A 70 -2.58 -11.85 10.22
CA GLU A 70 -3.26 -12.71 9.25
C GLU A 70 -3.36 -12.10 7.84
N ASN A 71 -3.23 -10.79 7.71
CA ASN A 71 -3.24 -10.08 6.43
C ASN A 71 -1.85 -9.95 5.80
N ASN A 72 -0.80 -10.34 6.51
CA ASN A 72 0.56 -10.29 6.00
C ASN A 72 0.78 -11.36 4.93
N ASN A 73 1.45 -10.97 3.85
CA ASN A 73 2.07 -11.92 2.93
C ASN A 73 3.45 -12.37 3.44
N GLN A 74 4.10 -13.25 2.70
CA GLN A 74 5.43 -13.75 3.06
C GLN A 74 6.49 -12.64 3.18
N SER A 75 6.45 -11.64 2.29
CA SER A 75 7.44 -10.54 2.27
C SER A 75 7.28 -9.63 3.50
N VAL A 76 6.04 -9.33 3.89
CA VAL A 76 5.75 -8.59 5.13
C VAL A 76 6.26 -9.35 6.34
N ASN A 77 5.95 -10.66 6.44
CA ASN A 77 6.41 -11.47 7.57
C ASN A 77 7.94 -11.52 7.66
N GLN A 78 8.65 -11.63 6.54
CA GLN A 78 10.11 -11.60 6.52
C GLN A 78 10.68 -10.26 6.99
N ALA A 79 10.07 -9.14 6.58
CA ALA A 79 10.50 -7.81 7.02
C ALA A 79 10.24 -7.61 8.52
N MET A 80 9.08 -8.04 9.02
CA MET A 80 8.73 -8.01 10.45
C MET A 80 9.69 -8.85 11.29
N GLU A 81 9.97 -10.07 10.87
CA GLU A 81 10.93 -10.96 11.55
C GLU A 81 12.34 -10.34 11.60
N HIS A 82 12.76 -9.67 10.53
CA HIS A 82 14.07 -9.00 10.48
C HIS A 82 14.10 -7.80 11.46
N ALA A 83 13.04 -7.02 11.52
CA ALA A 83 12.89 -5.92 12.47
C ALA A 83 12.93 -6.45 13.93
N GLU A 84 12.18 -7.51 14.24
CA GLU A 84 12.13 -8.16 15.56
C GLU A 84 13.51 -8.68 16.00
N LYS A 85 14.23 -9.39 15.13
CA LYS A 85 15.61 -9.87 15.40
C LYS A 85 16.59 -8.72 15.70
N SER A 86 16.26 -7.52 15.23
CA SER A 86 17.06 -6.31 15.46
C SER A 86 16.54 -5.46 16.64
N GLY A 87 15.62 -6.01 17.45
CA GLY A 87 15.11 -5.37 18.66
C GLY A 87 13.94 -4.40 18.45
N LEU A 88 13.27 -4.45 17.30
CA LEU A 88 12.04 -3.70 17.02
C LEU A 88 10.84 -4.64 17.11
N ASN A 89 10.06 -4.49 18.17
CA ASN A 89 8.92 -5.39 18.43
C ASN A 89 7.61 -4.67 18.15
N PHE A 90 6.86 -5.15 17.17
CA PHE A 90 5.53 -4.65 16.89
C PHE A 90 4.58 -4.92 18.07
N GLN A 91 3.98 -3.85 18.61
CA GLN A 91 3.08 -3.92 19.77
C GLN A 91 1.60 -3.84 19.39
N GLY A 92 1.32 -3.71 18.09
CA GLY A 92 -0.03 -3.48 17.60
C GLY A 92 -0.22 -2.07 17.06
N PHE A 93 -1.46 -1.65 17.00
CA PHE A 93 -1.85 -0.36 16.43
C PHE A 93 -3.12 0.19 17.08
N GLN A 94 -3.28 1.50 16.98
CA GLN A 94 -4.50 2.21 17.39
C GLN A 94 -5.20 2.79 16.16
N ILE A 95 -6.53 2.71 16.12
CA ILE A 95 -7.34 3.40 15.12
C ILE A 95 -7.56 4.83 15.63
N ILE A 96 -7.02 5.81 14.90
CA ILE A 96 -7.05 7.22 15.29
C ILE A 96 -8.33 7.90 14.78
N ALA A 97 -8.69 7.65 13.51
CA ALA A 97 -9.84 8.27 12.87
C ALA A 97 -10.29 7.50 11.63
N ASP A 98 -11.53 7.75 11.22
CA ASP A 98 -12.02 7.38 9.90
C ASP A 98 -11.62 8.46 8.88
N ASP A 99 -11.21 8.05 7.68
CA ASP A 99 -11.05 8.95 6.55
C ASP A 99 -12.42 9.13 5.86
N LEU A 100 -13.10 10.22 6.19
CA LEU A 100 -14.44 10.50 5.69
C LEU A 100 -14.49 10.85 4.19
N ASN A 101 -13.36 11.09 3.56
CA ASN A 101 -13.27 11.41 2.13
C ASN A 101 -12.91 10.20 1.28
N ALA A 102 -12.62 9.07 1.91
CA ALA A 102 -12.21 7.86 1.22
C ALA A 102 -13.40 6.97 0.85
N ASP A 103 -13.30 6.30 -0.28
CA ASP A 103 -14.25 5.27 -0.68
C ASP A 103 -14.22 4.08 0.29
N SER A 104 -15.39 3.46 0.47
CA SER A 104 -15.48 2.18 1.15
C SER A 104 -14.87 1.07 0.29
N THR A 105 -14.23 0.10 0.92
CA THR A 105 -13.74 -1.09 0.23
C THR A 105 -14.89 -2.02 -0.17
N ALA A 106 -14.66 -2.86 -1.18
CA ALA A 106 -15.64 -3.83 -1.62
C ALA A 106 -15.98 -4.83 -0.50
N GLU A 107 -17.27 -5.08 -0.27
CA GLU A 107 -17.75 -6.07 0.71
C GLU A 107 -17.28 -7.49 0.35
N CYS A 108 -17.25 -7.80 -0.97
CA CYS A 108 -16.79 -9.08 -1.50
C CYS A 108 -15.41 -8.91 -2.15
N SER A 109 -14.41 -9.61 -1.64
CA SER A 109 -13.05 -9.61 -2.22
C SER A 109 -12.97 -10.38 -3.55
N GLN A 110 -13.93 -11.25 -3.84
CA GLN A 110 -14.00 -12.04 -5.09
C GLN A 110 -15.36 -11.82 -5.79
N PRO A 111 -15.59 -10.65 -6.37
CA PRO A 111 -16.80 -10.38 -7.14
C PRO A 111 -16.80 -11.19 -8.45
N ALA A 112 -17.99 -11.30 -9.09
CA ALA A 112 -18.16 -12.05 -10.33
C ALA A 112 -17.26 -11.55 -11.49
N TRP A 113 -16.89 -10.29 -11.49
CA TRP A 113 -15.90 -9.70 -12.38
C TRP A 113 -15.22 -8.51 -11.71
N GLN A 114 -14.03 -8.18 -12.19
CA GLN A 114 -13.18 -7.14 -11.64
C GLN A 114 -12.63 -6.28 -12.78
N MET A 115 -12.23 -5.06 -12.43
CA MET A 115 -11.57 -4.17 -13.37
C MET A 115 -10.33 -3.52 -12.77
N LEU A 116 -9.33 -3.27 -13.62
CA LEU A 116 -8.24 -2.38 -13.28
C LEU A 116 -8.65 -0.95 -13.62
N TYR A 117 -8.66 -0.11 -12.62
CA TYR A 117 -8.98 1.31 -12.74
C TYR A 117 -8.08 2.14 -11.83
N THR A 118 -7.65 3.29 -12.30
CA THR A 118 -6.93 4.26 -11.49
C THR A 118 -7.28 5.67 -11.91
N THR A 119 -7.12 6.60 -10.99
CA THR A 119 -7.40 8.02 -11.14
C THR A 119 -6.38 8.80 -10.31
N HIS A 120 -6.38 10.14 -10.44
CA HIS A 120 -5.58 11.02 -9.61
C HIS A 120 -6.01 11.01 -8.12
N LEU A 121 -7.21 10.55 -7.83
CA LEU A 121 -7.69 10.41 -6.45
C LEU A 121 -7.00 9.25 -5.75
N GLN A 122 -6.80 9.40 -4.45
CA GLN A 122 -6.25 8.33 -3.63
C GLN A 122 -7.26 7.19 -3.52
N SER A 123 -6.82 5.99 -3.87
CA SER A 123 -7.58 4.76 -3.72
C SER A 123 -6.70 3.71 -3.05
N CYS A 124 -7.31 2.81 -2.30
CA CYS A 124 -6.57 1.73 -1.62
C CYS A 124 -6.03 0.67 -2.60
N SER A 125 -6.54 0.64 -3.83
CA SER A 125 -6.20 -0.39 -4.80
C SER A 125 -6.56 0.06 -6.22
N PRO A 126 -5.79 -0.32 -7.25
CA PRO A 126 -6.22 -0.19 -8.64
C PRO A 126 -7.20 -1.31 -9.07
N LEU A 127 -7.48 -2.28 -8.21
CA LEU A 127 -8.41 -3.37 -8.48
C LEU A 127 -9.78 -3.04 -7.90
N HIS A 128 -10.82 -3.04 -8.73
CA HIS A 128 -12.17 -2.65 -8.35
C HIS A 128 -13.18 -3.77 -8.64
N SER A 129 -14.17 -3.86 -7.76
CA SER A 129 -15.33 -4.72 -7.95
C SER A 129 -16.17 -4.24 -9.14
N GLY A 130 -16.55 -5.14 -10.00
CA GLY A 130 -17.39 -4.81 -11.14
C GLY A 130 -18.87 -4.61 -10.81
N GLY A 131 -19.28 -4.94 -9.58
CA GLY A 131 -20.67 -4.80 -9.14
C GLY A 131 -21.01 -3.38 -8.67
N ASP A 132 -20.17 -2.83 -7.80
CA ASP A 132 -20.39 -1.55 -7.11
C ASP A 132 -19.26 -0.53 -7.34
N PHE A 133 -18.26 -0.91 -8.10
CA PHE A 133 -17.06 -0.12 -8.39
C PHE A 133 -16.20 0.20 -7.16
N SER A 134 -16.40 -0.48 -6.05
CA SER A 134 -15.60 -0.30 -4.84
C SER A 134 -14.20 -0.91 -5.00
N PRO A 135 -13.14 -0.29 -4.44
CA PRO A 135 -11.79 -0.83 -4.51
C PRO A 135 -11.64 -2.08 -3.65
N ILE A 136 -10.91 -3.07 -4.16
CA ILE A 136 -10.63 -4.34 -3.48
C ILE A 136 -9.22 -4.28 -2.88
N PRO A 137 -9.05 -4.37 -1.55
CA PRO A 137 -7.73 -4.39 -0.94
C PRO A 137 -6.87 -5.56 -1.46
N LEU A 138 -5.66 -5.27 -1.97
CA LEU A 138 -4.82 -6.28 -2.61
C LEU A 138 -4.40 -7.40 -1.66
N TYR A 139 -4.16 -7.09 -0.37
CA TYR A 139 -3.78 -8.10 0.63
C TYR A 139 -4.87 -9.18 0.86
N LYS A 140 -6.14 -8.89 0.54
CA LYS A 140 -7.21 -9.88 0.63
C LYS A 140 -7.23 -10.83 -0.57
N GLN A 141 -6.95 -10.31 -1.75
CA GLN A 141 -7.06 -11.08 -2.98
C GLN A 141 -5.73 -11.68 -3.44
N LEU A 142 -4.64 -10.93 -3.31
CA LEU A 142 -3.33 -11.29 -3.86
C LEU A 142 -2.29 -11.63 -2.78
N LYS A 143 -2.73 -12.08 -1.60
CA LYS A 143 -1.86 -12.43 -0.48
C LYS A 143 -0.73 -13.39 -0.86
N ASN A 144 -1.02 -14.36 -1.72
CA ASN A 144 -0.07 -15.35 -2.19
C ASN A 144 0.71 -14.92 -3.45
N GLN A 145 0.46 -13.70 -3.95
CA GLN A 145 1.02 -13.14 -5.18
C GLN A 145 1.72 -11.79 -4.91
N PRO A 146 2.76 -11.75 -4.06
CA PRO A 146 3.37 -10.48 -3.62
C PRO A 146 3.95 -9.66 -4.77
N HIS A 147 4.47 -10.33 -5.81
CA HIS A 147 5.00 -9.64 -6.99
C HIS A 147 3.89 -8.98 -7.81
N LEU A 148 2.77 -9.67 -7.99
CA LEU A 148 1.63 -9.11 -8.73
C LEU A 148 1.01 -7.91 -7.99
N SER A 149 0.86 -8.01 -6.66
CA SER A 149 0.42 -6.88 -5.83
C SER A 149 1.35 -5.67 -5.96
N GLN A 150 2.67 -5.89 -5.88
CA GLN A 150 3.66 -4.83 -6.06
C GLN A 150 3.58 -4.19 -7.46
N ASP A 151 3.45 -4.99 -8.51
CA ASP A 151 3.40 -4.50 -9.89
C ASP A 151 2.13 -3.71 -10.17
N LEU A 152 1.00 -4.10 -9.57
CA LEU A 152 -0.25 -3.34 -9.62
C LEU A 152 -0.13 -1.95 -8.98
N ILE A 153 0.48 -1.87 -7.81
CA ILE A 153 0.70 -0.59 -7.13
C ILE A 153 1.65 0.29 -7.95
N LYS A 154 2.74 -0.27 -8.48
CA LYS A 154 3.65 0.48 -9.35
C LYS A 154 2.98 0.95 -10.63
N TRP A 155 2.09 0.15 -11.21
CA TRP A 155 1.31 0.55 -12.38
C TRP A 155 0.39 1.73 -12.06
N GLN A 156 -0.32 1.69 -10.94
CA GLN A 156 -1.15 2.79 -10.44
C GLN A 156 -0.33 4.07 -10.23
N GLU A 157 0.79 3.97 -9.53
CA GLU A 157 1.69 5.11 -9.27
C GLU A 157 2.27 5.71 -10.55
N ASN A 158 2.64 4.88 -11.53
CA ASN A 158 3.13 5.35 -12.82
C ASN A 158 2.04 6.09 -13.61
N TRP A 159 0.81 5.59 -13.57
CA TRP A 159 -0.33 6.28 -14.17
C TRP A 159 -0.55 7.65 -13.51
N GLN A 160 -0.59 7.70 -12.18
CA GLN A 160 -0.76 8.95 -11.42
C GLN A 160 0.39 9.94 -11.66
N ALA A 161 1.62 9.47 -11.80
CA ALA A 161 2.76 10.30 -12.15
C ALA A 161 2.63 10.91 -13.56
N CYS A 162 2.17 10.14 -14.54
CA CYS A 162 1.89 10.65 -15.88
C CYS A 162 0.74 11.67 -15.88
N ASP A 163 -0.33 11.39 -15.14
CA ASP A 163 -1.46 12.31 -14.98
C ASP A 163 -1.00 13.65 -14.37
N GLN A 164 -0.20 13.59 -13.31
CA GLN A 164 0.35 14.79 -12.67
C GLN A 164 1.25 15.62 -13.62
N LEU A 165 2.11 14.96 -14.40
CA LEU A 165 2.97 15.64 -15.37
C LEU A 165 2.15 16.29 -16.49
N GLN A 166 1.12 15.60 -16.98
CA GLN A 166 0.22 16.10 -17.99
C GLN A 166 -0.57 17.32 -17.47
N MET A 167 -1.11 17.24 -16.26
CA MET A 167 -1.88 18.33 -15.63
C MET A 167 -1.03 19.59 -15.38
N ASN A 168 0.24 19.43 -15.04
CA ASN A 168 1.16 20.57 -14.83
C ASN A 168 1.55 21.30 -16.12
N GLY A 169 1.48 20.63 -17.28
CA GLY A 169 1.64 21.23 -18.61
C GLY A 169 3.01 21.86 -18.88
N SER A 170 4.09 21.40 -18.25
CA SER A 170 5.40 22.03 -18.37
C SER A 170 6.54 21.09 -18.79
N VAL A 171 6.50 19.85 -18.34
CA VAL A 171 7.55 18.85 -18.60
C VAL A 171 6.88 17.54 -19.00
N LEU A 172 7.28 16.96 -20.15
CA LEU A 172 6.77 15.68 -20.64
C LEU A 172 5.24 15.61 -20.79
N GLU A 173 4.55 16.74 -20.95
CA GLU A 173 3.08 16.81 -21.06
C GLU A 173 2.54 15.88 -22.13
N LYS A 174 3.09 15.95 -23.34
CA LYS A 174 2.62 15.16 -24.49
C LYS A 174 2.92 13.68 -24.31
N GLU A 175 4.10 13.32 -23.84
CA GLU A 175 4.52 11.96 -23.58
C GLU A 175 3.66 11.32 -22.48
N SER A 176 3.39 12.06 -21.43
CA SER A 176 2.54 11.63 -20.33
C SER A 176 1.08 11.46 -20.75
N LEU A 177 0.55 12.40 -21.54
CA LEU A 177 -0.78 12.28 -22.13
C LEU A 177 -0.89 11.02 -23.00
N ASN A 178 0.12 10.73 -23.82
CA ASN A 178 0.13 9.53 -24.66
C ASN A 178 0.14 8.26 -23.81
N GLU A 179 0.92 8.21 -22.70
CA GLU A 179 0.95 7.03 -21.82
C GLU A 179 -0.41 6.74 -21.17
N ILE A 180 -1.17 7.75 -20.75
CA ILE A 180 -2.47 7.57 -20.08
C ILE A 180 -3.66 7.46 -21.04
N SER A 181 -3.54 7.91 -22.31
CA SER A 181 -4.67 7.93 -23.25
C SER A 181 -4.56 6.93 -24.41
N GLU A 182 -3.34 6.55 -24.83
CA GLU A 182 -3.15 5.69 -25.99
C GLU A 182 -3.29 4.20 -25.65
N VAL A 183 -4.12 3.48 -26.40
CA VAL A 183 -4.38 2.05 -26.20
C VAL A 183 -3.11 1.18 -26.30
N ASN A 184 -2.13 1.63 -27.10
CA ASN A 184 -0.87 0.92 -27.32
C ASN A 184 0.32 1.50 -26.55
N SER A 185 0.07 2.39 -25.59
CA SER A 185 1.10 2.90 -24.69
C SER A 185 1.71 1.80 -23.82
N THR A 186 2.83 2.09 -23.19
CA THR A 186 3.49 1.16 -22.28
C THR A 186 2.61 0.86 -21.06
N LEU A 187 1.99 1.90 -20.46
CA LEU A 187 1.06 1.76 -19.34
C LEU A 187 -0.16 0.92 -19.70
N SER A 188 -0.79 1.18 -20.86
CA SER A 188 -1.98 0.44 -21.30
C SER A 188 -1.66 -1.03 -21.57
N LYS A 189 -0.50 -1.33 -22.18
CA LYS A 189 -0.05 -2.72 -22.40
C LYS A 189 0.22 -3.43 -21.08
N HIS A 190 0.90 -2.75 -20.16
CA HIS A 190 1.21 -3.31 -18.84
C HIS A 190 -0.08 -3.56 -18.03
N GLY A 191 -1.03 -2.62 -18.03
CA GLY A 191 -2.33 -2.83 -17.37
C GLY A 191 -3.07 -4.05 -17.90
N ARG A 192 -3.12 -4.25 -19.23
CA ARG A 192 -3.73 -5.46 -19.83
C ARG A 192 -2.99 -6.75 -19.46
N TYR A 193 -1.67 -6.70 -19.38
CA TYR A 193 -0.87 -7.84 -18.92
C TYR A 193 -1.22 -8.19 -17.45
N LEU A 194 -1.26 -7.19 -16.55
CA LEU A 194 -1.62 -7.39 -15.16
C LEU A 194 -3.05 -7.93 -15.01
N ALA A 195 -4.02 -7.42 -15.77
CA ALA A 195 -5.38 -7.95 -15.78
C ALA A 195 -5.43 -9.42 -16.17
N ALA A 196 -4.66 -9.83 -17.19
CA ALA A 196 -4.59 -11.23 -17.61
C ALA A 196 -3.89 -12.13 -16.57
N GLU A 197 -2.92 -11.61 -15.79
CA GLU A 197 -2.32 -12.38 -14.69
C GLU A 197 -3.32 -12.56 -13.53
N ILE A 198 -4.11 -11.54 -13.18
CA ILE A 198 -5.17 -11.66 -12.17
C ILE A 198 -6.22 -12.70 -12.57
N GLU A 199 -6.64 -12.71 -13.84
CA GLU A 199 -7.63 -13.66 -14.37
C GLU A 199 -7.18 -15.12 -14.21
N LYS A 200 -5.88 -15.41 -14.31
CA LYS A 200 -5.34 -16.77 -14.14
C LYS A 200 -5.41 -17.26 -12.69
N GLU A 201 -5.45 -16.34 -11.72
CA GLU A 201 -5.44 -16.64 -10.29
C GLU A 201 -6.86 -16.65 -9.68
N SER A 202 -7.86 -16.19 -10.42
CA SER A 202 -9.28 -16.16 -10.03
C SER A 202 -9.99 -17.45 -10.39
#